data_de39778a106d3ea73689dc6422a6d0e5
#
_entry.id   de39778a106d3ea73689dc6422a6d0e5
#
_cell.length_a   1.000
_cell.length_b   1.000
_cell.length_c   1.000
_cell.angle_alpha   90.00
_cell.angle_beta   90.00
_cell.angle_gamma   90.00
#
_symmetry.space_group_name_H-M   'P 1'
#
loop_
_entity.id
_entity.type
_entity.pdbx_description
1 polymer ?
#
loop_
_entity_poly.entity_id
_entity_poly.type
_entity_poly.pdbx_seq_one_letter_code
_entity_poly.pdbx_strand_id
1 'polypeptide(L)'
;VELRRTMRAAARQGGDAHHLARASARTKRRPIVVLCDVSGSMDRYSRHLLVFAHAIGRRERVETFAFSTHLTRITHLLRHGDIDAALDHVAAQVHDIGGGTRIADALHTFQRDHARRVLGHGAVVLIISDGWDRGDPDQLGREMARLRRSCHRLIWLNPLLGSTVYQPETRGMAAALPHCDDFLSAHSVEALDALGKLLADLPRRVSRSARGAAGGLAGHGGTAAG
;
A
#
# COMPACT_ATOMS: atom_id res chain seq x y z
N VAL A 1 27.86 2.12 -11.98
CA VAL A 1 28.03 2.08 -13.43
C VAL A 1 27.03 1.10 -13.99
N GLU A 2 26.28 1.51 -14.98
CA GLU A 2 25.30 0.64 -15.66
C GLU A 2 25.93 0.05 -16.93
N LEU A 3 26.57 -1.10 -16.78
CA LEU A 3 27.38 -1.72 -17.81
C LEU A 3 26.63 -1.91 -19.15
N ARG A 4 25.40 -2.43 -19.10
CA ARG A 4 24.54 -2.64 -20.30
C ARG A 4 24.28 -1.36 -21.09
N ARG A 5 24.14 -0.22 -20.41
CA ARG A 5 23.90 1.07 -21.07
C ARG A 5 25.18 1.68 -21.61
N THR A 6 26.26 1.59 -20.84
CA THR A 6 27.57 1.99 -21.31
C THR A 6 27.93 1.24 -22.59
N MET A 7 27.72 -0.08 -22.62
CA MET A 7 28.00 -0.89 -23.82
C MET A 7 27.09 -0.53 -25.01
N ARG A 8 25.81 -0.25 -24.79
CA ARG A 8 24.89 0.18 -25.87
C ARG A 8 25.25 1.57 -26.40
N ALA A 9 25.67 2.46 -25.54
CA ALA A 9 26.12 3.80 -25.96
C ALA A 9 27.46 3.70 -26.74
N ALA A 10 28.40 2.91 -26.26
CA ALA A 10 29.68 2.64 -26.95
C ALA A 10 29.47 2.00 -28.33
N ALA A 11 28.57 1.00 -28.43
CA ALA A 11 28.27 0.36 -29.70
C ALA A 11 27.69 1.31 -30.76
N ARG A 12 26.96 2.36 -30.32
CA ARG A 12 26.40 3.39 -31.24
C ARG A 12 27.43 4.46 -31.66
N GLN A 13 28.54 4.57 -30.93
CA GLN A 13 29.60 5.58 -31.14
C GLN A 13 30.89 4.96 -31.63
N GLY A 14 30.83 3.85 -32.34
CA GLY A 14 32.02 3.21 -32.95
C GLY A 14 32.89 2.41 -31.98
N GLY A 15 32.36 2.04 -30.80
CA GLY A 15 33.06 1.16 -29.86
C GLY A 15 33.75 1.86 -28.69
N ASP A 16 33.91 3.17 -28.72
CA ASP A 16 34.59 3.93 -27.66
C ASP A 16 33.64 4.29 -26.50
N ALA A 17 33.91 3.77 -25.31
CA ALA A 17 33.14 4.02 -24.11
C ALA A 17 33.61 5.28 -23.35
N HIS A 18 33.55 6.44 -23.97
CA HIS A 18 33.98 7.71 -23.34
C HIS A 18 33.01 8.20 -22.24
N HIS A 19 31.78 7.69 -22.19
CA HIS A 19 30.80 8.07 -21.19
C HIS A 19 30.25 6.88 -20.39
N LEU A 20 30.65 6.79 -19.14
CA LEU A 20 30.10 5.84 -18.20
C LEU A 20 28.68 6.26 -17.80
N ALA A 21 27.69 5.50 -18.20
CA ALA A 21 26.30 5.73 -17.73
C ALA A 21 26.22 5.50 -16.22
N ARG A 22 25.96 6.56 -15.46
CA ARG A 22 25.76 6.49 -14.02
C ARG A 22 24.27 6.35 -13.73
N ALA A 23 23.89 5.30 -13.00
CA ALA A 23 22.55 5.19 -12.45
C ALA A 23 22.40 6.18 -11.30
N SER A 24 21.51 7.15 -11.45
CA SER A 24 21.13 8.02 -10.35
C SER A 24 20.18 7.26 -9.43
N ALA A 25 20.56 7.11 -8.17
CA ALA A 25 19.69 6.55 -7.14
C ALA A 25 18.59 7.57 -6.83
N ARG A 26 17.33 7.27 -7.23
CA ARG A 26 16.17 8.06 -6.83
C ARG A 26 15.51 7.40 -5.63
N THR A 27 15.35 8.17 -4.59
CA THR A 27 14.52 7.73 -3.46
C THR A 27 13.05 7.97 -3.78
N LYS A 28 12.22 6.96 -3.59
CA LYS A 28 10.77 7.05 -3.73
C LYS A 28 10.11 6.63 -2.44
N ARG A 29 8.96 7.21 -2.13
CA ARG A 29 8.11 6.74 -1.05
C ARG A 29 7.64 5.31 -1.33
N ARG A 30 7.38 4.56 -0.28
CA ARG A 30 6.89 3.18 -0.41
C ARG A 30 5.43 3.19 -0.81
N PRO A 31 4.98 2.25 -1.66
CA PRO A 31 3.55 2.06 -1.88
C PRO A 31 2.87 1.67 -0.57
N ILE A 32 1.61 2.08 -0.41
CA ILE A 32 0.78 1.73 0.73
C ILE A 32 -0.37 0.86 0.22
N VAL A 33 -0.65 -0.21 0.92
CA VAL A 33 -1.83 -1.05 0.69
C VAL A 33 -2.69 -0.97 1.94
N VAL A 34 -3.96 -0.64 1.77
CA VAL A 34 -4.95 -0.60 2.84
C VAL A 34 -5.94 -1.75 2.62
N LEU A 35 -6.10 -2.58 3.63
CA LEU A 35 -7.11 -3.63 3.72
C LEU A 35 -8.08 -3.22 4.82
N CYS A 36 -9.25 -2.73 4.46
CA CYS A 36 -10.22 -2.14 5.37
C CYS A 36 -11.40 -3.10 5.58
N ASP A 37 -11.61 -3.48 6.81
CA ASP A 37 -12.80 -4.20 7.25
C ASP A 37 -14.00 -3.24 7.24
N VAL A 38 -15.06 -3.65 6.57
CA VAL A 38 -16.32 -2.90 6.44
C VAL A 38 -17.51 -3.75 6.93
N SER A 39 -17.25 -4.71 7.80
CA SER A 39 -18.27 -5.50 8.48
C SER A 39 -19.14 -4.63 9.40
N GLY A 40 -20.29 -5.15 9.82
CA GLY A 40 -21.24 -4.39 10.64
C GLY A 40 -20.67 -3.89 11.98
N SER A 41 -19.70 -4.59 12.58
CA SER A 41 -18.99 -4.11 13.77
C SER A 41 -18.15 -2.86 13.51
N MET A 42 -17.74 -2.67 12.26
CA MET A 42 -16.90 -1.56 11.79
C MET A 42 -17.69 -0.35 11.28
N ASP A 43 -19.02 -0.41 11.16
CA ASP A 43 -19.85 0.65 10.54
C ASP A 43 -19.57 2.06 11.08
N ARG A 44 -19.38 2.18 12.39
CA ARG A 44 -19.07 3.47 13.04
C ARG A 44 -17.76 4.08 12.59
N TYR A 45 -16.82 3.24 12.17
CA TYR A 45 -15.43 3.61 11.87
C TYR A 45 -15.12 3.62 10.39
N SER A 46 -15.81 2.80 9.60
CA SER A 46 -15.54 2.58 8.18
C SER A 46 -15.50 3.89 7.40
N ARG A 47 -16.44 4.82 7.66
CA ARG A 47 -16.45 6.13 6.99
C ARG A 47 -15.17 6.92 7.26
N HIS A 48 -14.77 7.08 8.53
CA HIS A 48 -13.58 7.86 8.90
C HIS A 48 -12.29 7.23 8.35
N LEU A 49 -12.23 5.92 8.35
CA LEU A 49 -11.08 5.16 7.86
C LEU A 49 -10.96 5.22 6.33
N LEU A 50 -12.09 5.22 5.61
CA LEU A 50 -12.08 5.42 4.16
C LEU A 50 -11.75 6.87 3.78
N VAL A 51 -12.21 7.87 4.57
CA VAL A 51 -11.79 9.27 4.44
C VAL A 51 -10.28 9.39 4.64
N PHE A 52 -9.72 8.74 5.65
CA PHE A 52 -8.28 8.68 5.86
C PHE A 52 -7.55 8.02 4.69
N ALA A 53 -8.02 6.86 4.21
CA ALA A 53 -7.44 6.17 3.06
C ALA A 53 -7.47 7.05 1.79
N HIS A 54 -8.55 7.81 1.58
CA HIS A 54 -8.64 8.79 0.50
C HIS A 54 -7.60 9.91 0.67
N ALA A 55 -7.50 10.49 1.87
CA ALA A 55 -6.58 11.61 2.15
C ALA A 55 -5.11 11.23 1.90
N ILE A 56 -4.67 10.06 2.36
CA ILE A 56 -3.32 9.57 2.07
C ILE A 56 -3.14 9.21 0.59
N GLY A 57 -4.19 8.71 -0.07
CA GLY A 57 -4.18 8.36 -1.49
C GLY A 57 -3.95 9.55 -2.44
N ARG A 58 -4.23 10.77 -2.00
CA ARG A 58 -3.90 12.00 -2.75
C ARG A 58 -2.41 12.32 -2.78
N ARG A 59 -1.66 11.88 -1.78
CA ARG A 59 -0.22 12.19 -1.61
C ARG A 59 0.69 11.02 -1.96
N GLU A 60 0.18 9.79 -1.83
CA GLU A 60 0.95 8.56 -1.96
C GLU A 60 0.33 7.60 -2.99
N ARG A 61 1.11 6.60 -3.41
CA ARG A 61 0.56 5.47 -4.17
C ARG A 61 -0.13 4.54 -3.18
N VAL A 62 -1.43 4.70 -3.04
CA VAL A 62 -2.26 3.86 -2.18
C VAL A 62 -3.14 2.95 -3.02
N GLU A 63 -3.16 1.68 -2.67
CA GLU A 63 -4.12 0.69 -3.16
C GLU A 63 -5.02 0.30 -1.99
N THR A 64 -6.32 0.47 -2.16
CA THR A 64 -7.30 0.24 -1.10
C THR A 64 -8.25 -0.89 -1.48
N PHE A 65 -8.44 -1.77 -0.54
CA PHE A 65 -9.37 -2.89 -0.61
C PHE A 65 -10.30 -2.82 0.60
N ALA A 66 -11.58 -3.12 0.37
CA ALA A 66 -12.55 -3.34 1.42
C ALA A 66 -12.85 -4.83 1.52
N PHE A 67 -13.09 -5.32 2.72
CA PHE A 67 -13.49 -6.71 2.94
C PHE A 67 -14.50 -6.85 4.08
N SER A 68 -15.35 -7.85 3.97
CA SER A 68 -16.14 -8.44 5.05
C SER A 68 -16.14 -9.97 4.87
N THR A 69 -17.07 -10.55 4.15
CA THR A 69 -17.01 -11.94 3.67
C THR A 69 -16.23 -12.07 2.36
N HIS A 70 -16.16 -11.00 1.55
CA HIS A 70 -15.44 -10.95 0.29
C HIS A 70 -14.47 -9.76 0.26
N LEU A 71 -13.45 -9.88 -0.59
CA LEU A 71 -12.47 -8.80 -0.82
C LEU A 71 -12.81 -8.05 -2.11
N THR A 72 -12.97 -6.74 -2.01
CA THR A 72 -13.25 -5.84 -3.14
C THR A 72 -12.18 -4.76 -3.25
N ARG A 73 -11.60 -4.55 -4.43
CA ARG A 73 -10.66 -3.46 -4.68
C ARG A 73 -11.41 -2.17 -4.96
N ILE A 74 -11.26 -1.18 -4.08
CA ILE A 74 -11.98 0.10 -4.11
C ILE A 74 -11.10 1.31 -4.46
N THR A 75 -9.84 1.08 -4.82
CA THR A 75 -8.87 2.15 -5.12
C THR A 75 -9.40 3.19 -6.11
N HIS A 76 -10.09 2.73 -7.16
CA HIS A 76 -10.59 3.62 -8.22
C HIS A 76 -11.73 4.52 -7.72
N LEU A 77 -12.58 4.01 -6.84
CA LEU A 77 -13.70 4.76 -6.26
C LEU A 77 -13.20 5.91 -5.40
N LEU A 78 -12.21 5.66 -4.55
CA LEU A 78 -11.64 6.67 -3.67
C LEU A 78 -10.84 7.75 -4.42
N ARG A 79 -10.45 7.54 -5.67
CA ARG A 79 -9.70 8.53 -6.45
C ARG A 79 -10.56 9.64 -7.05
N HIS A 80 -11.86 9.44 -7.20
CA HIS A 80 -12.74 10.38 -7.91
C HIS A 80 -13.22 11.58 -7.09
N GLY A 81 -12.79 11.75 -5.86
CA GLY A 81 -12.94 12.99 -5.10
C GLY A 81 -14.26 13.15 -4.37
N ASP A 82 -15.31 12.46 -4.76
CA ASP A 82 -16.57 12.39 -4.02
C ASP A 82 -16.54 11.19 -3.07
N ILE A 83 -16.24 11.49 -1.80
CA ILE A 83 -16.11 10.44 -0.77
C ILE A 83 -17.46 9.80 -0.48
N ASP A 84 -18.55 10.55 -0.50
CA ASP A 84 -19.87 10.04 -0.18
C ASP A 84 -20.36 9.09 -1.27
N ALA A 85 -20.22 9.47 -2.54
CA ALA A 85 -20.51 8.57 -3.65
C ALA A 85 -19.61 7.32 -3.65
N ALA A 86 -18.35 7.45 -3.25
CA ALA A 86 -17.45 6.30 -3.11
C ALA A 86 -17.88 5.37 -1.98
N LEU A 87 -18.32 5.91 -0.85
CA LEU A 87 -18.83 5.16 0.29
C LEU A 87 -20.13 4.43 -0.05
N ASP A 88 -21.06 5.11 -0.71
CA ASP A 88 -22.33 4.51 -1.15
C ASP A 88 -22.09 3.36 -2.13
N HIS A 89 -21.14 3.54 -3.04
CA HIS A 89 -20.75 2.49 -3.99
C HIS A 89 -20.10 1.28 -3.30
N VAL A 90 -19.22 1.55 -2.34
CA VAL A 90 -18.64 0.49 -1.49
C VAL A 90 -19.72 -0.24 -0.73
N ALA A 91 -20.64 0.48 -0.08
CA ALA A 91 -21.76 -0.11 0.64
C ALA A 91 -22.66 -0.96 -0.26
N ALA A 92 -22.91 -0.50 -1.50
CA ALA A 92 -23.69 -1.26 -2.49
C ALA A 92 -23.00 -2.53 -3.01
N GLN A 93 -21.68 -2.56 -3.01
CA GLN A 93 -20.89 -3.73 -3.47
C GLN A 93 -20.59 -4.73 -2.35
N VAL A 94 -20.57 -4.28 -1.12
CA VAL A 94 -20.34 -5.13 0.07
C VAL A 94 -21.71 -5.59 0.61
N HIS A 95 -22.38 -6.46 -0.12
CA HIS A 95 -23.77 -6.89 0.15
C HIS A 95 -23.95 -7.81 1.36
N ASP A 96 -22.91 -8.11 2.12
CA ASP A 96 -22.96 -9.06 3.24
C ASP A 96 -23.06 -8.37 4.61
N ILE A 97 -24.11 -7.57 4.79
CA ILE A 97 -24.50 -7.05 6.10
C ILE A 97 -25.02 -8.24 6.93
N GLY A 98 -24.15 -8.97 7.60
CA GLY A 98 -24.53 -10.05 8.51
C GLY A 98 -23.76 -11.37 8.40
N GLY A 99 -23.00 -11.58 7.35
CA GLY A 99 -22.21 -12.82 7.15
C GLY A 99 -21.03 -13.00 8.13
N GLY A 100 -20.66 -11.93 8.82
CA GLY A 100 -19.49 -11.88 9.70
C GLY A 100 -18.20 -11.73 8.92
N THR A 101 -17.13 -11.31 9.59
CA THR A 101 -15.83 -11.07 8.98
C THR A 101 -15.07 -12.38 8.82
N ARG A 102 -14.44 -12.57 7.65
CA ARG A 102 -13.51 -13.67 7.35
C ARG A 102 -12.18 -13.09 6.91
N ILE A 103 -11.40 -12.64 7.89
CA ILE A 103 -10.12 -11.94 7.64
C ILE A 103 -9.15 -12.87 6.92
N ALA A 104 -9.04 -14.12 7.36
CA ALA A 104 -8.15 -15.11 6.74
C ALA A 104 -8.46 -15.31 5.26
N ASP A 105 -9.73 -15.43 4.88
CA ASP A 105 -10.16 -15.63 3.49
C ASP A 105 -9.90 -14.39 2.62
N ALA A 106 -10.13 -13.20 3.20
CA ALA A 106 -9.81 -11.93 2.54
C ALA A 106 -8.31 -11.79 2.29
N LEU A 107 -7.45 -12.11 3.27
CA LEU A 107 -6.00 -12.09 3.13
C LEU A 107 -5.51 -13.14 2.13
N HIS A 108 -6.10 -14.33 2.13
CA HIS A 108 -5.79 -15.37 1.14
C HIS A 108 -6.09 -14.89 -0.27
N THR A 109 -7.29 -14.34 -0.49
CA THR A 109 -7.71 -13.79 -1.79
C THR A 109 -6.81 -12.63 -2.22
N PHE A 110 -6.48 -11.72 -1.31
CA PHE A 110 -5.55 -10.63 -1.57
C PHE A 110 -4.18 -11.15 -2.03
N GLN A 111 -3.62 -12.12 -1.33
CA GLN A 111 -2.31 -12.67 -1.63
C GLN A 111 -2.27 -13.45 -2.94
N ARG A 112 -3.35 -14.16 -3.28
CA ARG A 112 -3.48 -14.90 -4.54
C ARG A 112 -3.62 -13.97 -5.75
N ASP A 113 -4.50 -12.97 -5.66
CA ASP A 113 -4.98 -12.24 -6.84
C ASP A 113 -4.31 -10.87 -7.02
N HIS A 114 -3.83 -10.24 -5.93
CA HIS A 114 -3.39 -8.84 -5.96
C HIS A 114 -1.95 -8.63 -5.49
N ALA A 115 -1.45 -9.40 -4.51
CA ALA A 115 -0.20 -9.12 -3.81
C ALA A 115 0.99 -8.94 -4.75
N ARG A 116 1.14 -9.81 -5.75
CA ARG A 116 2.26 -9.74 -6.71
C ARG A 116 2.36 -8.37 -7.40
N ARG A 117 1.23 -7.74 -7.68
CA ARG A 117 1.17 -6.45 -8.38
C ARG A 117 1.32 -5.26 -7.46
N VAL A 118 0.77 -5.32 -6.23
CA VAL A 118 0.69 -4.15 -5.34
C VAL A 118 1.76 -4.13 -4.26
N LEU A 119 2.25 -5.29 -3.79
CA LEU A 119 3.32 -5.39 -2.80
C LEU A 119 4.73 -5.26 -3.38
N GLY A 120 4.85 -5.31 -4.70
CA GLY A 120 6.11 -5.11 -5.38
C GLY A 120 6.78 -3.80 -4.92
N HIS A 121 8.07 -3.87 -4.63
CA HIS A 121 8.87 -2.72 -4.18
C HIS A 121 8.81 -2.40 -2.67
N GLY A 122 8.45 -3.34 -1.84
CA GLY A 122 8.45 -3.19 -0.39
C GLY A 122 7.35 -2.23 0.08
N ALA A 123 6.12 -2.57 -0.21
CA ALA A 123 4.94 -1.85 0.24
C ALA A 123 4.79 -1.92 1.76
N VAL A 124 4.13 -0.91 2.32
CA VAL A 124 3.59 -0.94 3.68
C VAL A 124 2.15 -1.42 3.59
N VAL A 125 1.77 -2.36 4.43
CA VAL A 125 0.40 -2.87 4.49
C VAL A 125 -0.25 -2.41 5.77
N LEU A 126 -1.41 -1.79 5.65
CA LEU A 126 -2.28 -1.40 6.75
C LEU A 126 -3.50 -2.33 6.74
N ILE A 127 -3.70 -3.10 7.79
CA ILE A 127 -4.95 -3.82 8.04
C ILE A 127 -5.75 -3.01 9.04
N ILE A 128 -6.99 -2.69 8.71
CA ILE A 128 -7.88 -1.91 9.55
C ILE A 128 -9.07 -2.80 9.90
N SER A 129 -9.10 -3.30 11.13
CA SER A 129 -10.17 -4.19 11.62
C SER A 129 -10.16 -4.21 13.14
N ASP A 130 -11.32 -4.46 13.75
CA ASP A 130 -11.45 -4.73 15.17
C ASP A 130 -10.96 -6.13 15.56
N GLY A 131 -10.69 -6.98 14.57
CA GLY A 131 -10.17 -8.33 14.76
C GLY A 131 -11.23 -9.37 15.12
N TRP A 132 -12.51 -9.05 14.99
CA TRP A 132 -13.60 -10.03 15.17
C TRP A 132 -13.72 -10.91 13.92
N ASP A 133 -12.98 -12.00 13.95
CA ASP A 133 -12.94 -12.98 12.87
C ASP A 133 -13.76 -14.24 13.22
N ARG A 134 -14.60 -14.67 12.28
CA ARG A 134 -15.35 -15.95 12.37
C ARG A 134 -14.62 -17.12 11.72
N GLY A 135 -13.47 -16.85 11.13
CA GLY A 135 -12.63 -17.85 10.46
C GLY A 135 -11.82 -18.72 11.43
N ASP A 136 -10.96 -19.54 10.84
CA ASP A 136 -10.00 -20.35 11.57
C ASP A 136 -8.79 -19.47 11.99
N PRO A 137 -8.50 -19.33 13.30
CA PRO A 137 -7.35 -18.55 13.78
C PRO A 137 -6.01 -19.06 13.24
N ASP A 138 -5.85 -20.38 13.06
CA ASP A 138 -4.61 -20.96 12.54
C ASP A 138 -4.42 -20.58 11.06
N GLN A 139 -5.51 -20.51 10.29
CA GLN A 139 -5.47 -20.01 8.92
C GLN A 139 -5.09 -18.52 8.92
N LEU A 140 -5.69 -17.72 9.79
CA LEU A 140 -5.35 -16.29 9.91
C LEU A 140 -3.87 -16.10 10.24
N GLY A 141 -3.34 -16.83 11.20
CA GLY A 141 -1.91 -16.79 11.55
C GLY A 141 -1.01 -17.11 10.35
N ARG A 142 -1.36 -18.16 9.57
CA ARG A 142 -0.60 -18.52 8.35
C ARG A 142 -0.63 -17.43 7.30
N GLU A 143 -1.79 -16.84 7.01
CA GLU A 143 -1.92 -15.76 6.02
C GLU A 143 -1.22 -14.47 6.49
N MET A 144 -1.29 -14.13 7.77
CA MET A 144 -0.55 -13.01 8.35
C MET A 144 0.97 -13.20 8.25
N ALA A 145 1.48 -14.38 8.60
CA ALA A 145 2.89 -14.72 8.46
C ALA A 145 3.37 -14.60 7.00
N ARG A 146 2.56 -15.06 6.05
CA ARG A 146 2.84 -14.96 4.62
C ARG A 146 2.85 -13.51 4.15
N LEU A 147 1.87 -12.71 4.56
CA LEU A 147 1.76 -11.29 4.22
C LEU A 147 2.95 -10.50 4.77
N ARG A 148 3.34 -10.76 6.04
CA ARG A 148 4.48 -10.11 6.67
C ARG A 148 5.79 -10.31 5.88
N ARG A 149 6.02 -11.52 5.37
CA ARG A 149 7.20 -11.81 4.53
C ARG A 149 7.18 -11.11 3.17
N SER A 150 6.01 -10.70 2.71
CA SER A 150 5.80 -10.12 1.37
C SER A 150 5.81 -8.58 1.36
N CYS A 151 5.76 -7.93 2.51
CA CYS A 151 5.72 -6.48 2.66
C CYS A 151 6.93 -5.93 3.41
N HIS A 152 7.11 -4.61 3.37
CA HIS A 152 8.16 -3.93 4.15
C HIS A 152 7.78 -3.79 5.62
N ARG A 153 6.53 -3.44 5.88
CA ARG A 153 5.98 -3.25 7.22
C ARG A 153 4.50 -3.64 7.20
N LEU A 154 4.06 -4.34 8.22
CA LEU A 154 2.69 -4.77 8.43
C LEU A 154 2.16 -4.11 9.69
N ILE A 155 1.18 -3.24 9.53
CA ILE A 155 0.59 -2.44 10.60
C ILE A 155 -0.87 -2.85 10.75
N TRP A 156 -1.28 -3.19 11.95
CA TRP A 156 -2.69 -3.40 12.27
C TRP A 156 -3.24 -2.19 13.00
N LEU A 157 -4.31 -1.65 12.47
CA LEU A 157 -5.05 -0.52 13.03
C LEU A 157 -6.37 -1.02 13.59
N ASN A 158 -6.52 -0.91 14.89
CA ASN A 158 -7.75 -1.31 15.57
C ASN A 158 -8.49 -0.07 16.11
N PRO A 159 -9.70 0.22 15.62
CA PRO A 159 -10.45 1.38 16.07
C PRO A 159 -11.01 1.24 17.48
N LEU A 160 -11.08 0.02 18.03
CA LEU A 160 -11.56 -0.22 19.41
C LEU A 160 -10.48 -0.05 20.46
N LEU A 161 -9.21 0.08 20.08
CA LEU A 161 -8.06 0.17 20.99
C LEU A 161 -8.06 1.43 21.88
N GLY A 162 -8.95 2.37 21.66
CA GLY A 162 -9.13 3.53 22.52
C GLY A 162 -10.25 3.37 23.56
N SER A 163 -10.98 2.26 23.49
CA SER A 163 -12.06 1.96 24.46
C SER A 163 -11.48 1.32 25.71
N THR A 164 -11.84 1.83 26.87
CA THR A 164 -11.44 1.27 28.17
C THR A 164 -11.97 -0.14 28.44
N VAL A 165 -12.94 -0.59 27.63
CA VAL A 165 -13.61 -1.90 27.76
C VAL A 165 -13.05 -2.92 26.77
N TYR A 166 -12.31 -2.49 25.73
CA TYR A 166 -11.81 -3.38 24.70
C TYR A 166 -10.49 -4.01 25.11
N GLN A 167 -10.46 -5.33 25.10
CA GLN A 167 -9.23 -6.12 25.20
C GLN A 167 -9.08 -6.94 23.92
N PRO A 168 -7.88 -6.99 23.30
CA PRO A 168 -7.63 -7.71 22.04
C PRO A 168 -7.51 -9.22 22.29
N GLU A 169 -8.44 -9.79 23.05
CA GLU A 169 -8.41 -11.19 23.49
C GLU A 169 -9.11 -12.15 22.52
N THR A 170 -9.57 -11.65 21.37
CA THR A 170 -10.16 -12.55 20.37
C THR A 170 -9.10 -13.53 19.85
N ARG A 171 -9.51 -14.77 19.60
CA ARG A 171 -8.60 -15.80 19.05
C ARG A 171 -7.95 -15.37 17.74
N GLY A 172 -8.69 -14.59 16.91
CA GLY A 172 -8.17 -14.00 15.69
C GLY A 172 -7.03 -13.02 15.95
N MET A 173 -7.21 -12.09 16.91
CA MET A 173 -6.15 -11.13 17.27
C MET A 173 -4.93 -11.83 17.85
N ALA A 174 -5.11 -12.81 18.72
CA ALA A 174 -4.00 -13.59 19.29
C ALA A 174 -3.17 -14.29 18.20
N ALA A 175 -3.81 -14.77 17.12
CA ALA A 175 -3.13 -15.39 15.99
C ALA A 175 -2.47 -14.35 15.05
N ALA A 176 -3.04 -13.15 14.92
CA ALA A 176 -2.56 -12.13 13.99
C ALA A 176 -1.40 -11.29 14.54
N LEU A 177 -1.48 -10.88 15.83
CA LEU A 177 -0.54 -9.93 16.46
C LEU A 177 0.93 -10.33 16.38
N PRO A 178 1.33 -11.62 16.56
CA PRO A 178 2.75 -12.02 16.47
C PRO A 178 3.40 -11.70 15.10
N HIS A 179 2.59 -11.45 14.08
CA HIS A 179 3.05 -11.18 12.72
C HIS A 179 2.99 -9.69 12.35
N CYS A 180 2.46 -8.83 13.23
CA CYS A 180 2.43 -7.38 13.00
C CYS A 180 3.73 -6.72 13.46
N ASP A 181 4.20 -5.72 12.71
CA ASP A 181 5.28 -4.83 13.17
C ASP A 181 4.76 -3.79 14.15
N ASP A 182 3.53 -3.32 13.92
CA ASP A 182 2.87 -2.34 14.77
C ASP A 182 1.40 -2.73 14.98
N PHE A 183 0.91 -2.47 16.18
CA PHE A 183 -0.49 -2.57 16.56
C PHE A 183 -0.91 -1.22 17.14
N LEU A 184 -1.71 -0.46 16.37
CA LEU A 184 -2.00 0.93 16.68
C LEU A 184 -3.51 1.18 16.76
N SER A 185 -3.87 2.18 17.53
CA SER A 185 -5.24 2.66 17.58
C SER A 185 -5.61 3.46 16.33
N ALA A 186 -6.87 3.38 15.92
CA ALA A 186 -7.46 4.17 14.84
C ALA A 186 -8.77 4.86 15.27
N HIS A 187 -8.98 5.08 16.58
CA HIS A 187 -10.24 5.58 17.13
C HIS A 187 -10.41 7.10 17.04
N SER A 188 -9.32 7.86 16.83
CA SER A 188 -9.35 9.32 16.85
C SER A 188 -8.54 9.94 15.71
N VAL A 189 -8.79 11.22 15.46
CA VAL A 189 -8.05 11.99 14.43
C VAL A 189 -6.57 12.09 14.81
N GLU A 190 -6.26 12.24 16.09
CA GLU A 190 -4.89 12.31 16.61
C GLU A 190 -4.14 10.99 16.36
N ALA A 191 -4.80 9.85 16.54
CA ALA A 191 -4.22 8.54 16.24
C ALA A 191 -3.92 8.38 14.73
N LEU A 192 -4.82 8.85 13.86
CA LEU A 192 -4.61 8.85 12.43
C LEU A 192 -3.52 9.84 11.98
N ASP A 193 -3.39 11.00 12.64
CA ASP A 193 -2.29 11.94 12.39
C ASP A 193 -0.93 11.34 12.79
N ALA A 194 -0.87 10.68 13.96
CA ALA A 194 0.32 9.96 14.40
C ALA A 194 0.72 8.84 13.40
N LEU A 195 -0.25 8.11 12.86
CA LEU A 195 -0.01 7.14 11.79
C LEU A 195 0.51 7.83 10.52
N GLY A 196 -0.07 8.97 10.14
CA GLY A 196 0.39 9.76 9.00
C GLY A 196 1.87 10.17 9.13
N LYS A 197 2.29 10.60 10.32
CA LYS A 197 3.69 10.92 10.65
C LYS A 197 4.57 9.68 10.56
N LEU A 198 4.16 8.57 11.18
CA LEU A 198 4.89 7.30 11.11
C LEU A 198 5.12 6.86 9.65
N LEU A 199 4.11 6.95 8.80
CA LEU A 199 4.22 6.60 7.38
C LEU A 199 5.15 7.55 6.61
N ALA A 200 5.17 8.84 6.96
CA ALA A 200 6.04 9.84 6.34
C ALA A 200 7.52 9.62 6.71
N ASP A 201 7.79 9.16 7.92
CA ASP A 201 9.13 8.92 8.46
C ASP A 201 9.72 7.57 8.03
N LEU A 202 8.93 6.71 7.41
CA LEU A 202 9.44 5.42 6.94
C LEU A 202 10.58 5.59 5.91
N PRO A 203 11.64 4.76 5.99
CA PRO A 203 12.75 4.80 5.06
C PRO A 203 12.27 4.71 3.61
N ARG A 204 12.67 5.69 2.80
CA ARG A 204 12.35 5.68 1.38
C ARG A 204 13.05 4.52 0.69
N ARG A 205 12.41 3.93 -0.32
CA ARG A 205 13.04 2.92 -1.12
C ARG A 205 14.00 3.54 -2.15
N VAL A 206 15.13 2.93 -2.34
CA VAL A 206 16.05 3.30 -3.43
C VAL A 206 15.53 2.68 -4.73
N SER A 207 15.20 3.52 -5.70
CA SER A 207 14.85 3.11 -7.06
C SER A 207 16.00 3.48 -7.99
N ARG A 208 16.62 2.51 -8.61
CA ARG A 208 17.59 2.78 -9.69
C ARG A 208 16.80 3.15 -10.95
N SER A 209 16.70 4.44 -11.24
CA SER A 209 16.12 4.95 -12.48
C SER A 209 17.21 5.16 -13.49
N ALA A 210 17.14 4.45 -14.59
CA ALA A 210 17.94 4.74 -15.75
C ALA A 210 17.38 5.99 -16.45
N ARG A 211 17.96 7.17 -16.24
CA ARG A 211 17.69 8.33 -17.09
C ARG A 211 18.52 8.26 -18.37
N GLY A 212 17.85 8.36 -19.53
CA GLY A 212 18.51 8.70 -20.79
C GLY A 212 19.04 10.12 -20.72
N ALA A 213 20.31 10.32 -20.99
CA ALA A 213 20.82 11.62 -21.39
C ALA A 213 20.31 11.88 -22.82
N ALA A 214 19.18 12.60 -22.95
CA ALA A 214 18.88 13.33 -24.16
C ALA A 214 19.75 14.59 -24.12
N GLY A 215 20.98 14.45 -24.57
CA GLY A 215 21.84 15.58 -24.84
C GLY A 215 21.37 16.22 -26.14
N GLY A 216 20.84 17.45 -26.06
CA GLY A 216 20.53 18.24 -27.21
C GLY A 216 21.79 18.48 -28.05
N LEU A 217 21.76 18.09 -29.28
CA LEU A 217 22.60 18.63 -30.34
C LEU A 217 22.03 19.98 -30.74
N ALA A 218 22.53 21.05 -30.12
CA ALA A 218 22.38 22.36 -30.68
C ALA A 218 23.26 22.41 -31.94
N GLY A 219 22.64 22.50 -33.09
CA GLY A 219 23.30 22.70 -34.37
C GLY A 219 24.01 24.04 -34.38
N HIS A 220 25.30 24.03 -34.61
CA HIS A 220 26.03 25.19 -35.10
C HIS A 220 25.90 25.21 -36.62
N GLY A 221 25.03 26.04 -37.12
CA GLY A 221 25.02 26.50 -38.48
C GLY A 221 26.24 27.40 -38.70
N GLY A 222 27.21 26.92 -39.40
CA GLY A 222 28.31 27.74 -39.95
C GLY A 222 27.88 28.28 -41.29
N THR A 223 27.61 29.58 -41.40
CA THR A 223 27.62 30.34 -42.61
C THR A 223 29.05 30.48 -43.10
N ALA A 224 29.33 30.08 -44.31
CA ALA A 224 30.51 30.53 -45.08
C ALA A 224 29.96 31.20 -46.36
N ALA A 225 30.24 32.48 -46.45
CA ALA A 225 30.15 33.23 -47.67
C ALA A 225 31.43 33.02 -48.49
N GLY A 226 31.32 33.11 -49.82
CA GLY A 226 32.35 33.11 -50.79
C GLY A 226 31.80 32.91 -52.17
#